data_6b4136cc9f4fe960f0759db2763d0edf
#
_entry.id   6b4136cc9f4fe960f0759db2763d0edf
#
_cell.length_a   1.000
_cell.length_b   1.000
_cell.length_c   1.000
_cell.angle_alpha   90.00
_cell.angle_beta   90.00
_cell.angle_gamma   90.00
#
_symmetry.space_group_name_H-M   'P 1'
#
loop_
_entity.id
_entity.type
_entity.pdbx_description
1 polymer ?
#
loop_
_entity_poly.entity_id
_entity_poly.type
_entity_poly.pdbx_seq_one_letter_code
_entity_poly.pdbx_strand_id
1 'polypeptide(L)'
;MYWTILSGILSLVGSIAASTCVCTTVSCPISGENYITMGNGSANIIYDYELHGEHQVVTGAHGTILPTDLDYGTGTTSCTQKYSRMLDDDGIPDCDAGLILAHRLGGYGNQPLNIFPQDASINRGAYAQFESHIYDCMLNGTTMGNFQWKFNYKNITVTKPESVYYSVSFDGGNCDTLSSTFTN
;
A
#
# COMPACT_ATOMS: atom_id res chain seq x y z
N MET A 1 -30.65 -33.92 44.15
CA MET A 1 -31.07 -33.01 43.09
C MET A 1 -29.93 -32.01 42.91
N TYR A 2 -29.00 -32.30 42.02
CA TYR A 2 -27.86 -31.42 41.76
C TYR A 2 -28.12 -30.65 40.45
N TRP A 3 -28.13 -29.32 40.53
CA TRP A 3 -28.21 -28.43 39.36
C TRP A 3 -26.79 -28.09 38.95
N THR A 4 -26.34 -28.53 37.79
CA THR A 4 -25.11 -28.13 37.15
C THR A 4 -25.41 -26.90 36.28
N ILE A 5 -24.83 -25.77 36.68
CA ILE A 5 -24.82 -24.53 35.85
C ILE A 5 -23.70 -24.67 34.84
N LEU A 6 -24.06 -24.85 33.57
CA LEU A 6 -23.11 -24.70 32.46
C LEU A 6 -22.88 -23.18 32.20
N SER A 7 -21.70 -22.72 32.59
CA SER A 7 -21.20 -21.41 32.22
C SER A 7 -20.70 -21.45 30.78
N GLY A 8 -21.53 -20.96 29.86
CA GLY A 8 -21.12 -20.74 28.44
C GLY A 8 -20.21 -19.53 28.35
N ILE A 9 -18.93 -19.76 28.06
CA ILE A 9 -18.00 -18.69 27.70
C ILE A 9 -18.34 -18.27 26.25
N LEU A 10 -19.02 -17.15 26.10
CA LEU A 10 -19.25 -16.50 24.82
C LEU A 10 -17.96 -15.81 24.40
N SER A 11 -17.20 -16.46 23.53
CA SER A 11 -16.03 -15.86 22.90
C SER A 11 -16.51 -14.80 21.90
N LEU A 12 -16.42 -13.53 22.31
CA LEU A 12 -16.54 -12.39 21.41
C LEU A 12 -15.29 -12.36 20.52
N VAL A 13 -15.38 -12.99 19.36
CA VAL A 13 -14.45 -12.71 18.25
C VAL A 13 -14.83 -11.34 17.73
N GLY A 14 -14.16 -10.32 18.26
CA GLY A 14 -14.25 -8.97 17.72
C GLY A 14 -13.68 -8.98 16.29
N SER A 15 -14.57 -8.95 15.31
CA SER A 15 -14.19 -8.61 13.95
C SER A 15 -13.67 -7.18 13.98
N ILE A 16 -12.35 -6.99 13.87
CA ILE A 16 -11.76 -5.68 13.64
C ILE A 16 -12.14 -5.32 12.20
N ALA A 17 -13.22 -4.57 12.06
CA ALA A 17 -13.57 -3.97 10.78
C ALA A 17 -12.42 -3.04 10.43
N ALA A 18 -11.69 -3.35 9.35
CA ALA A 18 -10.76 -2.43 8.75
C ALA A 18 -11.51 -1.10 8.56
N SER A 19 -10.96 -0.02 9.13
CA SER A 19 -11.57 1.31 9.05
C SER A 19 -11.63 1.71 7.58
N THR A 20 -12.77 1.47 6.94
CA THR A 20 -13.01 1.97 5.60
C THR A 20 -13.05 3.49 5.68
N CYS A 21 -12.12 4.14 4.99
CA CYS A 21 -12.11 5.59 4.90
C CYS A 21 -13.43 6.08 4.28
N VAL A 22 -14.31 6.64 5.09
CA VAL A 22 -15.58 7.21 4.63
C VAL A 22 -15.31 8.63 4.16
N CYS A 23 -15.52 8.88 2.89
CA CYS A 23 -15.27 10.16 2.20
C CYS A 23 -16.17 11.34 2.63
N THR A 24 -16.60 11.41 3.86
CA THR A 24 -17.48 12.48 4.37
C THR A 24 -16.75 13.71 4.88
N THR A 25 -15.44 13.61 5.12
CA THR A 25 -14.59 14.74 5.51
C THR A 25 -13.25 14.65 4.80
N VAL A 26 -12.61 15.78 4.54
CA VAL A 26 -11.33 15.96 3.82
C VAL A 26 -10.14 15.36 4.58
N SER A 27 -10.37 14.66 5.66
CA SER A 27 -9.35 13.99 6.45
C SER A 27 -9.62 12.50 6.52
N CYS A 28 -8.96 11.72 5.67
CA CYS A 28 -8.64 10.34 6.00
C CYS A 28 -7.29 10.37 6.72
N PRO A 29 -7.25 10.55 8.04
CA PRO A 29 -5.97 10.52 8.72
C PRO A 29 -5.44 9.09 8.63
N ILE A 30 -4.22 8.96 8.16
CA ILE A 30 -3.43 7.80 8.52
C ILE A 30 -3.31 7.88 10.03
N SER A 31 -4.02 7.07 10.76
CA SER A 31 -3.99 7.08 12.22
C SER A 31 -4.05 5.66 12.77
N GLY A 32 -3.08 5.35 13.60
CA GLY A 32 -3.11 4.24 14.53
C GLY A 32 -2.52 2.93 14.03
N GLU A 33 -2.92 2.39 12.91
CA GLU A 33 -2.38 1.14 12.40
C GLU A 33 -1.48 1.41 11.18
N ASN A 34 -0.23 0.96 11.27
CA ASN A 34 0.75 1.05 10.18
C ASN A 34 0.88 -0.27 9.39
N TYR A 35 -0.06 -1.16 9.54
CA TYR A 35 -0.05 -2.50 8.96
C TYR A 35 -1.35 -2.79 8.22
N ILE A 36 -1.25 -3.30 7.00
CA ILE A 36 -2.40 -3.72 6.21
C ILE A 36 -2.16 -5.13 5.64
N THR A 37 -3.14 -6.01 5.82
CA THR A 37 -3.23 -7.27 5.09
C THR A 37 -4.10 -7.08 3.86
N MET A 38 -3.56 -7.37 2.69
CA MET A 38 -4.18 -7.19 1.38
C MET A 38 -4.16 -8.50 0.57
N GLY A 39 -4.41 -8.39 -0.72
CA GLY A 39 -4.42 -9.53 -1.62
C GLY A 39 -5.49 -10.55 -1.27
N ASN A 40 -5.15 -11.81 -1.30
CA ASN A 40 -6.01 -12.93 -0.86
C ASN A 40 -5.89 -13.19 0.66
N GLY A 41 -5.49 -12.17 1.43
CA GLY A 41 -5.34 -12.24 2.89
C GLY A 41 -3.93 -12.60 3.37
N SER A 42 -2.93 -12.60 2.48
CA SER A 42 -1.53 -12.91 2.82
C SER A 42 -0.51 -11.84 2.41
N ALA A 43 -0.91 -10.83 1.63
CA ALA A 43 -0.06 -9.66 1.34
C ALA A 43 0.02 -8.76 2.58
N ASN A 44 1.10 -8.90 3.34
CA ASN A 44 1.29 -8.21 4.62
C ASN A 44 2.27 -7.06 4.43
N ILE A 45 1.79 -5.82 4.49
CA ILE A 45 2.60 -4.62 4.30
C ILE A 45 2.57 -3.76 5.56
N ILE A 46 3.76 -3.38 6.01
CA ILE A 46 3.99 -2.44 7.11
C ILE A 46 4.43 -1.11 6.51
N TYR A 47 3.89 -0.01 7.00
CA TYR A 47 4.15 1.33 6.52
C TYR A 47 4.82 2.19 7.59
N ASP A 48 5.88 2.89 7.22
CA ASP A 48 6.45 3.98 8.00
C ASP A 48 5.85 5.28 7.47
N TYR A 49 5.38 6.16 8.36
CA TYR A 49 4.82 7.43 7.97
C TYR A 49 5.20 8.55 8.96
N GLU A 50 5.25 9.76 8.46
CA GLU A 50 5.63 10.96 9.22
C GLU A 50 4.66 12.11 8.94
N LEU A 51 4.64 13.10 9.84
CA LEU A 51 3.88 14.33 9.66
C LEU A 51 4.68 15.32 8.80
N HIS A 52 4.17 15.64 7.61
CA HIS A 52 4.68 16.68 6.75
C HIS A 52 3.66 17.83 6.68
N GLY A 53 4.00 18.99 7.22
CA GLY A 53 3.02 20.06 7.42
C GLY A 53 1.83 19.61 8.26
N GLU A 54 0.66 19.54 7.67
CA GLU A 54 -0.58 19.12 8.33
C GLU A 54 -1.00 17.67 7.98
N HIS A 55 -0.24 16.97 7.14
CA HIS A 55 -0.61 15.67 6.60
C HIS A 55 0.38 14.57 6.97
N GLN A 56 -0.14 13.40 7.29
CA GLN A 56 0.69 12.19 7.37
C GLN A 56 1.03 11.71 5.96
N VAL A 57 2.31 11.42 5.71
CA VAL A 57 2.80 10.87 4.44
C VAL A 57 3.59 9.59 4.69
N VAL A 58 3.51 8.64 3.79
CA VAL A 58 4.30 7.41 3.88
C VAL A 58 5.74 7.72 3.49
N THR A 59 6.70 7.40 4.36
CA THR A 59 8.14 7.56 4.14
C THR A 59 8.83 6.25 3.79
N GLY A 60 8.21 5.12 4.11
CA GLY A 60 8.67 3.79 3.77
C GLY A 60 7.56 2.77 3.83
N ALA A 61 7.76 1.65 3.17
CA ALA A 61 6.92 0.48 3.31
C ALA A 61 7.74 -0.78 3.07
N HIS A 62 7.36 -1.88 3.69
CA HIS A 62 7.97 -3.18 3.43
C HIS A 62 7.00 -4.31 3.77
N GLY A 63 7.22 -5.46 3.17
CA GLY A 63 6.38 -6.61 3.47
C GLY A 63 6.56 -7.76 2.50
N THR A 64 5.69 -8.74 2.63
CA THR A 64 5.74 -9.96 1.84
C THR A 64 4.43 -10.18 1.08
N ILE A 65 4.55 -10.75 -0.11
CA ILE A 65 3.44 -11.09 -0.99
C ILE A 65 3.65 -12.51 -1.49
N LEU A 66 2.58 -13.30 -1.52
CA LEU A 66 2.58 -14.62 -2.12
C LEU A 66 2.00 -14.57 -3.53
N PRO A 67 2.35 -15.51 -4.43
CA PRO A 67 1.73 -15.61 -5.74
C PRO A 67 0.19 -15.73 -5.70
N THR A 68 -0.36 -16.24 -4.59
CA THR A 68 -1.79 -16.35 -4.35
C THR A 68 -2.48 -15.01 -4.10
N ASP A 69 -1.72 -13.93 -3.86
CA ASP A 69 -2.26 -12.56 -3.67
C ASP A 69 -2.44 -11.81 -5.00
N LEU A 70 -1.81 -12.30 -6.08
CA LEU A 70 -1.88 -11.66 -7.39
C LEU A 70 -3.33 -11.56 -7.87
N ASP A 71 -3.65 -10.39 -8.46
CA ASP A 71 -4.97 -10.04 -9.01
C ASP A 71 -6.12 -9.95 -7.98
N TYR A 72 -5.84 -10.05 -6.67
CA TYR A 72 -6.82 -9.82 -5.60
C TYR A 72 -6.84 -8.38 -5.08
N GLY A 73 -6.06 -7.49 -5.67
CA GLY A 73 -6.07 -6.08 -5.32
C GLY A 73 -7.29 -5.32 -5.85
N THR A 74 -7.39 -4.05 -5.46
CA THR A 74 -8.46 -3.15 -5.91
C THR A 74 -7.89 -1.87 -6.53
N GLY A 75 -8.62 -1.29 -7.48
CA GLY A 75 -8.31 0.02 -8.02
C GLY A 75 -8.57 1.16 -7.00
N THR A 76 -8.09 2.35 -7.33
CA THR A 76 -8.36 3.57 -6.55
C THR A 76 -9.85 3.92 -6.55
N THR A 77 -10.28 4.60 -5.49
CA THR A 77 -11.64 5.14 -5.35
C THR A 77 -11.62 6.65 -5.51
N SER A 78 -12.81 7.27 -5.68
CA SER A 78 -12.91 8.73 -5.66
C SER A 78 -12.37 9.35 -4.36
N CYS A 79 -12.44 8.61 -3.26
CA CYS A 79 -11.92 8.99 -1.95
C CYS A 79 -10.39 9.04 -1.95
N THR A 80 -9.75 7.95 -2.35
CA THR A 80 -8.29 7.88 -2.37
C THR A 80 -7.66 8.77 -3.45
N GLN A 81 -8.35 9.00 -4.56
CA GLN A 81 -7.95 10.01 -5.55
C GLN A 81 -8.01 11.45 -4.99
N LYS A 82 -9.03 11.79 -4.20
CA LYS A 82 -9.09 13.07 -3.49
C LYS A 82 -8.00 13.19 -2.44
N TYR A 83 -7.74 12.11 -1.70
CA TYR A 83 -6.66 12.06 -0.73
C TYR A 83 -5.29 12.30 -1.39
N SER A 84 -4.99 11.65 -2.50
CA SER A 84 -3.75 11.87 -3.26
C SER A 84 -3.60 13.33 -3.70
N ARG A 85 -4.66 13.95 -4.25
CA ARG A 85 -4.65 15.36 -4.64
C ARG A 85 -4.47 16.33 -3.46
N MET A 86 -4.89 15.95 -2.27
CA MET A 86 -4.67 16.74 -1.05
C MET A 86 -3.20 16.69 -0.61
N LEU A 87 -2.48 15.60 -0.92
CA LEU A 87 -1.06 15.43 -0.66
C LEU A 87 -0.16 16.03 -1.75
N ASP A 88 -0.72 16.49 -2.84
CA ASP A 88 0.02 17.15 -3.94
C ASP A 88 0.08 18.65 -3.67
N ASP A 89 1.15 19.08 -3.00
CA ASP A 89 1.39 20.48 -2.65
C ASP A 89 2.16 21.26 -3.70
N ASP A 90 2.58 20.63 -4.81
CA ASP A 90 3.30 21.29 -5.92
C ASP A 90 2.35 21.99 -6.89
N GLY A 91 1.04 21.87 -6.70
CA GLY A 91 0.02 22.43 -7.59
C GLY A 91 0.04 21.83 -9.00
N ILE A 92 0.63 20.64 -9.17
CA ILE A 92 0.65 19.92 -10.44
C ILE A 92 -0.71 19.26 -10.65
N PRO A 93 -1.52 19.69 -11.63
CA PRO A 93 -2.91 19.25 -11.76
C PRO A 93 -3.08 17.79 -12.19
N ASP A 94 -2.01 17.12 -12.65
CA ASP A 94 -2.07 15.83 -13.34
C ASP A 94 -1.38 14.69 -12.59
N CYS A 95 -1.24 14.78 -11.25
CA CYS A 95 -0.77 13.66 -10.45
C CYS A 95 -1.83 12.55 -10.38
N ASP A 96 -1.38 11.33 -10.57
CA ASP A 96 -2.19 10.14 -10.30
C ASP A 96 -2.17 9.80 -8.82
N ALA A 97 -3.23 9.15 -8.35
CA ALA A 97 -3.18 8.42 -7.09
C ALA A 97 -2.39 7.11 -7.32
N GLY A 98 -1.07 7.19 -7.18
CA GLY A 98 -0.18 6.05 -7.28
C GLY A 98 -0.41 5.05 -6.15
N LEU A 99 -0.34 3.76 -6.46
CA LEU A 99 -0.37 2.71 -5.45
C LEU A 99 1.05 2.33 -5.05
N ILE A 100 1.32 2.24 -3.75
CA ILE A 100 2.59 1.72 -3.23
C ILE A 100 2.75 0.27 -3.65
N LEU A 101 1.78 -0.58 -3.30
CA LEU A 101 1.64 -1.92 -3.85
C LEU A 101 0.55 -1.91 -4.93
N ALA A 102 0.91 -2.27 -6.16
CA ALA A 102 -0.01 -2.32 -7.29
C ALA A 102 -1.22 -3.24 -7.05
N HIS A 103 -2.38 -2.91 -7.64
CA HIS A 103 -3.56 -3.75 -7.53
C HIS A 103 -3.34 -5.16 -8.11
N ARG A 104 -2.57 -5.30 -9.20
CA ARG A 104 -2.22 -6.61 -9.79
C ARG A 104 -1.33 -7.45 -8.87
N LEU A 105 -0.59 -6.82 -7.97
CA LEU A 105 0.23 -7.48 -6.96
C LEU A 105 -0.53 -7.69 -5.64
N GLY A 106 -1.84 -7.45 -5.62
CA GLY A 106 -2.69 -7.62 -4.46
C GLY A 106 -2.97 -6.35 -3.66
N GLY A 107 -2.43 -5.19 -4.07
CA GLY A 107 -2.58 -3.91 -3.35
C GLY A 107 -3.99 -3.34 -3.40
N TYR A 108 -4.45 -2.76 -2.30
CA TYR A 108 -5.77 -2.14 -2.21
C TYR A 108 -5.71 -0.63 -2.44
N GLY A 109 -6.30 -0.19 -3.55
CA GLY A 109 -6.40 1.23 -3.93
C GLY A 109 -7.44 2.03 -3.13
N ASN A 110 -8.22 1.39 -2.25
CA ASN A 110 -9.15 2.04 -1.32
C ASN A 110 -8.52 2.32 0.05
N GLN A 111 -7.22 2.01 0.24
CA GLN A 111 -6.48 2.24 1.48
C GLN A 111 -5.56 3.44 1.35
N PRO A 112 -5.77 4.53 2.12
CA PRO A 112 -4.91 5.73 2.05
C PRO A 112 -3.43 5.47 2.30
N LEU A 113 -3.09 4.52 3.20
CA LEU A 113 -1.70 4.09 3.43
C LEU A 113 -1.01 3.53 2.18
N ASN A 114 -1.79 2.98 1.24
CA ASN A 114 -1.25 2.42 0.00
C ASN A 114 -1.24 3.43 -1.16
N ILE A 115 -1.47 4.72 -0.87
CA ILE A 115 -1.60 5.78 -1.89
C ILE A 115 -0.56 6.88 -1.65
N PHE A 116 0.04 7.36 -2.75
CA PHE A 116 0.87 8.57 -2.76
C PHE A 116 0.62 9.37 -4.05
N PRO A 117 0.83 10.69 -4.04
CA PRO A 117 0.75 11.50 -5.26
C PRO A 117 1.93 11.14 -6.17
N GLN A 118 1.64 10.69 -7.39
CA GLN A 118 2.63 10.23 -8.35
C GLN A 118 2.47 10.94 -9.69
N ASP A 119 3.60 11.35 -10.29
CA ASP A 119 3.61 11.86 -11.66
C ASP A 119 2.95 10.85 -12.61
N ALA A 120 1.98 11.32 -13.39
CA ALA A 120 1.19 10.45 -14.26
C ALA A 120 2.03 9.73 -15.32
N SER A 121 3.07 10.38 -15.83
CA SER A 121 3.97 9.79 -16.84
C SER A 121 4.82 8.66 -16.24
N ILE A 122 5.24 8.82 -15.00
CA ILE A 122 6.00 7.79 -14.25
C ILE A 122 5.08 6.65 -13.86
N ASN A 123 3.91 6.96 -13.26
CA ASN A 123 2.93 5.95 -12.83
C ASN A 123 2.51 5.03 -13.98
N ARG A 124 2.12 5.63 -15.13
CA ARG A 124 1.63 4.90 -16.31
C ARG A 124 2.75 4.36 -17.20
N GLY A 125 3.99 4.74 -16.96
CA GLY A 125 5.17 4.38 -17.75
C GLY A 125 6.11 3.44 -16.99
N ALA A 126 7.25 3.99 -16.56
CA ALA A 126 8.34 3.20 -15.99
C ALA A 126 7.96 2.41 -14.73
N TYR A 127 7.12 2.99 -13.87
CA TYR A 127 6.66 2.33 -12.65
C TYR A 127 5.77 1.13 -12.98
N ALA A 128 4.77 1.30 -13.86
CA ALA A 128 3.90 0.20 -14.30
C ALA A 128 4.66 -0.92 -15.03
N GLN A 129 5.69 -0.58 -15.82
CA GLN A 129 6.55 -1.58 -16.47
C GLN A 129 7.36 -2.39 -15.46
N PHE A 130 7.90 -1.74 -14.44
CA PHE A 130 8.63 -2.40 -13.36
C PHE A 130 7.72 -3.36 -12.58
N GLU A 131 6.50 -2.94 -12.24
CA GLU A 131 5.51 -3.78 -11.58
C GLU A 131 5.04 -4.96 -12.45
N SER A 132 4.94 -4.78 -13.77
CA SER A 132 4.66 -5.89 -14.70
C SER A 132 5.78 -6.93 -14.70
N HIS A 133 7.03 -6.51 -14.62
CA HIS A 133 8.17 -7.43 -14.53
C HIS A 133 8.16 -8.19 -13.19
N ILE A 134 7.84 -7.50 -12.07
CA ILE A 134 7.65 -8.17 -10.76
C ILE A 134 6.54 -9.22 -10.86
N TYR A 135 5.40 -8.87 -11.48
CA TYR A 135 4.28 -9.77 -11.64
C TYR A 135 4.68 -11.05 -12.41
N ASP A 136 5.42 -10.90 -13.52
CA ASP A 136 5.91 -12.03 -14.28
C ASP A 136 6.85 -12.91 -13.44
N CYS A 137 7.74 -12.31 -12.66
CA CYS A 137 8.61 -13.03 -11.73
C CYS A 137 7.81 -13.81 -10.68
N MET A 138 6.78 -13.21 -10.11
CA MET A 138 5.92 -13.87 -9.11
C MET A 138 5.22 -15.11 -9.68
N LEU A 139 4.89 -15.12 -10.97
CA LEU A 139 4.30 -16.29 -11.64
C LEU A 139 5.29 -17.40 -12.00
N ASN A 140 6.60 -17.09 -12.03
CA ASN A 140 7.64 -18.02 -12.52
C ASN A 140 8.31 -18.83 -11.41
N GLY A 141 7.52 -19.49 -10.56
CA GLY A 141 8.01 -20.40 -9.52
C GLY A 141 8.46 -19.70 -8.24
N THR A 142 8.26 -18.39 -8.10
CA THR A 142 8.44 -17.66 -6.85
C THR A 142 7.48 -18.21 -5.80
N THR A 143 7.96 -18.41 -4.58
CA THR A 143 7.14 -18.83 -3.44
C THR A 143 6.73 -17.63 -2.57
N MET A 144 7.57 -16.60 -2.51
CA MET A 144 7.30 -15.36 -1.79
C MET A 144 8.14 -14.22 -2.38
N GLY A 145 7.53 -13.05 -2.57
CA GLY A 145 8.20 -11.80 -2.86
C GLY A 145 8.39 -10.97 -1.58
N ASN A 146 9.61 -10.47 -1.36
CA ASN A 146 9.95 -9.57 -0.26
C ASN A 146 10.10 -8.15 -0.82
N PHE A 147 9.21 -7.26 -0.46
CA PHE A 147 9.05 -5.93 -1.02
C PHE A 147 9.56 -4.85 -0.09
N GLN A 148 10.15 -3.80 -0.66
CA GLN A 148 10.59 -2.61 0.07
C GLN A 148 10.41 -1.36 -0.79
N TRP A 149 9.87 -0.31 -0.17
CA TRP A 149 9.79 1.04 -0.74
C TRP A 149 10.39 2.05 0.21
N LYS A 150 11.02 3.08 -0.35
CA LYS A 150 11.50 4.24 0.37
C LYS A 150 11.15 5.51 -0.41
N PHE A 151 10.49 6.43 0.25
CA PHE A 151 10.06 7.71 -0.31
C PHE A 151 11.01 8.81 0.15
N ASN A 152 11.53 9.59 -0.79
CA ASN A 152 12.37 10.73 -0.48
C ASN A 152 11.58 12.01 -0.72
N TYR A 153 11.56 12.86 0.28
CA TYR A 153 10.90 14.16 0.27
C TYR A 153 11.93 15.27 0.35
N LYS A 154 11.66 16.40 -0.26
CA LYS A 154 12.55 17.58 -0.23
C LYS A 154 12.76 18.11 1.20
N ASN A 155 11.69 18.11 1.98
CA ASN A 155 11.68 18.51 3.38
C ASN A 155 10.37 18.06 4.06
N ILE A 156 10.25 18.33 5.36
CA ILE A 156 9.09 17.93 6.19
C ILE A 156 7.81 18.78 5.97
N THR A 157 7.79 19.69 5.03
CA THR A 157 6.57 20.45 4.67
C THR A 157 5.99 20.02 3.33
N VAL A 158 6.73 19.22 2.55
CA VAL A 158 6.34 18.74 1.23
C VAL A 158 5.67 17.39 1.38
N THR A 159 4.51 17.20 0.77
CA THR A 159 3.70 15.99 0.88
C THR A 159 3.78 15.08 -0.35
N LYS A 160 4.31 15.58 -1.47
CA LYS A 160 4.63 14.78 -2.65
C LYS A 160 6.11 14.35 -2.60
N PRO A 161 6.44 13.06 -2.70
CA PRO A 161 7.83 12.63 -2.73
C PRO A 161 8.52 13.03 -4.03
N GLU A 162 9.81 13.41 -3.96
CA GLU A 162 10.64 13.67 -5.15
C GLU A 162 11.05 12.39 -5.86
N SER A 163 11.15 11.30 -5.13
CA SER A 163 11.50 9.99 -5.69
C SER A 163 11.04 8.84 -4.81
N VAL A 164 10.86 7.69 -5.45
CA VAL A 164 10.53 6.43 -4.80
C VAL A 164 11.58 5.38 -5.18
N TYR A 165 12.29 4.85 -4.19
CA TYR A 165 13.07 3.62 -4.36
C TYR A 165 12.15 2.43 -4.13
N TYR A 166 12.18 1.46 -5.04
CA TYR A 166 11.37 0.26 -4.99
C TYR A 166 12.25 -0.95 -5.26
N SER A 167 12.25 -1.93 -4.38
CA SER A 167 12.99 -3.18 -4.57
C SER A 167 12.16 -4.40 -4.18
N VAL A 168 12.42 -5.51 -4.86
CA VAL A 168 11.82 -6.82 -4.59
C VAL A 168 12.87 -7.90 -4.73
N SER A 169 13.00 -8.74 -3.72
CA SER A 169 13.71 -10.02 -3.82
C SER A 169 12.71 -11.17 -3.81
N PHE A 170 13.04 -12.26 -4.46
CA PHE A 170 12.16 -13.40 -4.68
C PHE A 170 12.72 -14.64 -4.00
N ASP A 171 11.91 -15.32 -3.21
CA ASP A 171 12.22 -16.63 -2.68
C ASP A 171 11.68 -17.69 -3.65
N GLY A 172 12.52 -18.58 -4.11
CA GLY A 172 12.19 -19.53 -5.19
C GLY A 172 12.18 -18.86 -6.58
N GLY A 173 11.84 -19.64 -7.59
CA GLY A 173 11.85 -19.15 -8.97
C GLY A 173 13.25 -18.89 -9.53
N ASN A 174 13.33 -18.13 -10.63
CA ASN A 174 14.55 -17.84 -11.37
C ASN A 174 14.80 -16.34 -11.57
N CYS A 175 14.06 -15.47 -10.88
CA CYS A 175 14.28 -14.04 -11.00
C CYS A 175 15.32 -13.56 -9.98
N ASP A 176 16.23 -12.71 -10.46
CA ASP A 176 17.12 -11.93 -9.59
C ASP A 176 16.34 -10.84 -8.85
N THR A 177 16.94 -10.28 -7.81
CA THR A 177 16.40 -9.10 -7.13
C THR A 177 16.25 -7.96 -8.11
N LEU A 178 15.06 -7.38 -8.15
CA LEU A 178 14.74 -6.19 -8.94
C LEU A 178 14.79 -4.95 -8.05
N SER A 179 15.36 -3.85 -8.54
CA SER A 179 15.29 -2.56 -7.87
C SER A 179 15.37 -1.40 -8.86
N SER A 180 14.68 -0.31 -8.54
CA SER A 180 14.73 0.93 -9.30
C SER A 180 14.44 2.14 -8.41
N THR A 181 14.88 3.32 -8.85
CA THR A 181 14.49 4.61 -8.27
C THR A 181 13.72 5.39 -9.33
N PHE A 182 12.53 5.81 -9.00
CA PHE A 182 11.65 6.58 -9.87
C PHE A 182 11.62 8.03 -9.37
N THR A 183 12.00 8.96 -10.24
CA THR A 183 11.80 10.40 -9.98
C THR A 183 10.32 10.71 -10.13
N ASN A 184 9.77 11.48 -9.21
CA ASN A 184 8.34 11.70 -9.13
C ASN A 184 7.99 13.18 -9.28
#